data_71392b21a71f7044683f811a890d8e37
#
_entry.id   71392b21a71f7044683f811a890d8e37
#
_cell.length_a   1.000
_cell.length_b   1.000
_cell.length_c   1.000
_cell.angle_alpha   90.00
_cell.angle_beta   90.00
_cell.angle_gamma   90.00
#
_symmetry.space_group_name_H-M   'P 1'
#
loop_
_entity.id
_entity.type
_entity.pdbx_description
1 polymer ?
#
loop_
_entity_poly.entity_id
_entity_poly.type
_entity_poly.pdbx_seq_one_letter_code
_entity_poly.pdbx_strand_id
1 'polypeptide(L)'
;MPSSLIRCTASFAAALAAAALPSAAFAQSDLQGWYAGLDAQQSRVERTTQTTLDGAWSIESNDLRALIAGLDSGERRTSDTGFNLHAGYLHAPGERWLLGIELGLDNGGERIDAGLGPVSPAGFPSLSYTTQATLDVERTLSLRGLVGVRFGESQALYASVGAARADVVATTGLTSNGGYAKAGRFDGHRSGLQWGLGWRWALSERWSLRAEWLQTDLGDVAIENAYLPGSTFVDPAYIERYRIDVETRQLRVGLSVRF
;
A
#
# COMPACT_ATOMS: atom_id res chain seq x y z
N MET A 1 -26.30 -20.42 22.02
CA MET A 1 -26.96 -19.43 21.14
C MET A 1 -25.90 -18.89 20.22
N PRO A 2 -25.90 -19.16 18.92
CA PRO A 2 -24.87 -18.68 17.99
C PRO A 2 -25.28 -17.33 17.43
N SER A 3 -24.49 -16.30 17.69
CA SER A 3 -24.59 -14.99 17.07
C SER A 3 -23.97 -15.02 15.66
N SER A 4 -24.82 -14.81 14.68
CA SER A 4 -24.53 -14.72 13.27
C SER A 4 -23.64 -13.53 12.95
N LEU A 5 -22.42 -13.81 12.49
CA LEU A 5 -21.55 -12.85 11.81
C LEU A 5 -22.15 -12.51 10.43
N ILE A 6 -22.72 -11.34 10.33
CA ILE A 6 -23.11 -10.73 9.06
C ILE A 6 -21.84 -10.29 8.35
N ARG A 7 -21.41 -11.10 7.36
CA ARG A 7 -20.41 -10.69 6.39
C ARG A 7 -21.08 -9.70 5.43
N CYS A 8 -20.84 -8.43 5.60
CA CYS A 8 -21.09 -7.44 4.55
C CYS A 8 -20.03 -7.62 3.45
N THR A 9 -20.31 -8.50 2.51
CA THR A 9 -19.68 -8.46 1.19
C THR A 9 -20.27 -7.27 0.44
N ALA A 10 -19.59 -6.14 0.47
CA ALA A 10 -19.90 -5.02 -0.41
C ALA A 10 -19.56 -5.45 -1.84
N SER A 11 -20.57 -5.99 -2.53
CA SER A 11 -20.53 -6.16 -3.98
C SER A 11 -20.56 -4.76 -4.59
N PHE A 12 -19.42 -4.28 -5.06
CA PHE A 12 -19.35 -3.15 -5.97
C PHE A 12 -20.01 -3.58 -7.30
N ALA A 13 -21.32 -3.50 -7.36
CA ALA A 13 -22.03 -3.41 -8.62
C ALA A 13 -21.67 -2.03 -9.18
N ALA A 14 -20.68 -2.00 -10.06
CA ALA A 14 -20.44 -0.86 -10.93
C ALA A 14 -21.71 -0.70 -11.79
N ALA A 15 -22.62 0.13 -11.31
CA ALA A 15 -23.70 0.65 -12.12
C ALA A 15 -23.04 1.57 -13.16
N LEU A 16 -22.65 0.98 -14.30
CA LEU A 16 -22.42 1.70 -15.53
C LEU A 16 -23.80 2.25 -15.92
N ALA A 17 -24.13 3.42 -15.41
CA ALA A 17 -25.17 4.25 -15.99
C ALA A 17 -24.66 4.60 -17.39
N ALA A 18 -25.06 3.81 -18.38
CA ALA A 18 -25.02 4.19 -19.79
C ALA A 18 -25.95 5.39 -19.95
N ALA A 19 -25.45 6.56 -19.54
CA ALA A 19 -26.06 7.82 -19.97
C ALA A 19 -25.94 7.83 -21.48
N ALA A 20 -27.06 7.76 -22.17
CA ALA A 20 -27.17 8.00 -23.60
C ALA A 20 -26.58 9.40 -23.84
N LEU A 21 -25.31 9.44 -24.16
CA LEU A 21 -24.63 10.64 -24.59
C LEU A 21 -25.22 10.95 -25.99
N PRO A 22 -25.76 12.16 -26.21
CA PRO A 22 -26.11 12.58 -27.54
C PRO A 22 -24.87 12.41 -28.41
N SER A 23 -25.03 11.89 -29.62
CA SER A 23 -24.01 11.81 -30.65
C SER A 23 -23.63 13.24 -31.08
N ALA A 24 -22.92 13.95 -30.20
CA ALA A 24 -22.22 15.17 -30.56
C ALA A 24 -21.08 14.76 -31.49
N ALA A 25 -20.99 15.40 -32.62
CA ALA A 25 -19.89 15.28 -33.56
C ALA A 25 -18.58 15.28 -32.75
N PHE A 26 -17.85 14.18 -32.81
CA PHE A 26 -16.56 14.04 -32.13
C PHE A 26 -15.61 15.03 -32.82
N ALA A 27 -15.52 16.24 -32.28
CA ALA A 27 -14.45 17.14 -32.61
C ALA A 27 -13.14 16.44 -32.25
N GLN A 28 -12.14 16.57 -33.10
CA GLN A 28 -10.80 16.01 -32.96
C GLN A 28 -10.29 16.20 -31.53
N SER A 29 -10.45 15.18 -30.67
CA SER A 29 -10.13 15.25 -29.25
C SER A 29 -8.66 14.91 -29.07
N ASP A 30 -7.79 15.93 -29.17
CA ASP A 30 -6.37 15.77 -28.90
C ASP A 30 -6.15 15.51 -27.41
N LEU A 31 -5.43 14.44 -27.06
CA LEU A 31 -5.07 14.14 -25.66
C LEU A 31 -3.96 15.05 -25.11
N GLN A 32 -3.47 16.01 -25.89
CA GLN A 32 -2.36 16.88 -25.53
C GLN A 32 -2.83 18.06 -24.65
N GLY A 33 -1.98 18.48 -23.72
CA GLY A 33 -2.16 19.67 -22.89
C GLY A 33 -2.06 19.39 -21.39
N TRP A 34 -2.28 20.43 -20.60
CA TRP A 34 -2.40 20.35 -19.15
C TRP A 34 -3.71 19.71 -18.75
N TYR A 35 -3.69 18.91 -17.72
CA TYR A 35 -4.89 18.29 -17.16
C TYR A 35 -4.79 18.14 -15.65
N ALA A 36 -5.95 18.07 -15.02
CA ALA A 36 -6.08 17.66 -13.62
C ALA A 36 -7.32 16.78 -13.46
N GLY A 37 -7.34 15.95 -12.45
CA GLY A 37 -8.46 15.04 -12.25
C GLY A 37 -8.46 14.35 -10.89
N LEU A 38 -9.50 13.53 -10.75
CA LEU A 38 -9.79 12.74 -9.56
C LEU A 38 -10.05 11.30 -9.96
N ASP A 39 -9.47 10.37 -9.22
CA ASP A 39 -9.75 8.94 -9.35
C ASP A 39 -10.35 8.39 -8.08
N ALA A 40 -11.27 7.46 -8.24
CA ALA A 40 -11.56 6.46 -7.24
C ALA A 40 -10.53 5.35 -7.35
N GLN A 41 -10.03 4.88 -6.23
CA GLN A 41 -9.03 3.82 -6.21
C GLN A 41 -9.42 2.69 -5.26
N GLN A 42 -8.99 1.49 -5.63
CA GLN A 42 -8.88 0.35 -4.74
C GLN A 42 -7.40 0.04 -4.59
N SER A 43 -6.91 0.12 -3.35
CA SER A 43 -5.53 -0.22 -3.02
C SER A 43 -5.47 -1.53 -2.27
N ARG A 44 -4.35 -2.22 -2.46
CA ARG A 44 -3.93 -3.38 -1.69
C ARG A 44 -2.52 -3.15 -1.21
N VAL A 45 -2.34 -3.18 0.11
CA VAL A 45 -1.03 -3.14 0.74
C VAL A 45 -0.63 -4.56 1.10
N GLU A 46 0.59 -4.93 0.75
CA GLU A 46 1.25 -6.17 1.12
C GLU A 46 2.42 -5.83 2.03
N ARG A 47 2.50 -6.54 3.15
CA ARG A 47 3.57 -6.45 4.12
C ARG A 47 4.23 -7.80 4.25
N THR A 48 5.55 -7.86 4.07
CA THR A 48 6.36 -9.04 4.39
C THR A 48 7.28 -8.70 5.54
N THR A 49 7.19 -9.45 6.64
CA THR A 49 8.00 -9.22 7.83
C THR A 49 9.01 -10.33 8.01
N GLN A 50 10.26 -9.95 8.30
CA GLN A 50 11.34 -10.82 8.73
C GLN A 50 11.79 -10.41 10.12
N THR A 51 11.82 -11.38 11.06
CA THR A 51 12.24 -11.15 12.43
C THR A 51 13.60 -11.79 12.67
N THR A 52 14.55 -10.99 13.17
CA THR A 52 15.88 -11.45 13.58
C THR A 52 16.00 -11.34 15.09
N LEU A 53 16.50 -12.38 15.73
CA LEU A 53 16.66 -12.52 17.18
C LEU A 53 18.14 -12.57 17.54
N ASP A 54 18.61 -11.57 18.31
CA ASP A 54 19.99 -11.44 18.75
C ASP A 54 20.10 -11.31 20.28
N GLY A 55 21.32 -11.12 20.77
CA GLY A 55 21.59 -10.98 22.21
C GLY A 55 21.27 -12.25 22.98
N ALA A 56 20.54 -12.12 24.09
CA ALA A 56 20.16 -13.25 24.96
C ALA A 56 19.31 -14.31 24.26
N TRP A 57 18.65 -14.00 23.13
CA TRP A 57 17.99 -15.02 22.34
C TRP A 57 18.93 -16.14 21.88
N SER A 58 20.24 -15.86 21.77
CA SER A 58 21.23 -16.86 21.31
C SER A 58 21.39 -18.05 22.27
N ILE A 59 21.09 -17.89 23.55
CA ILE A 59 21.16 -18.94 24.57
C ILE A 59 19.84 -19.68 24.78
N GLU A 60 18.76 -19.20 24.19
CA GLU A 60 17.46 -19.84 24.25
C GLU A 60 17.37 -21.04 23.32
N SER A 61 16.39 -21.93 23.62
CA SER A 61 16.15 -23.10 22.79
C SER A 61 15.78 -22.74 21.35
N ASN A 62 16.16 -23.59 20.40
CA ASN A 62 15.81 -23.39 18.99
C ASN A 62 14.29 -23.32 18.78
N ASP A 63 13.52 -24.12 19.54
CA ASP A 63 12.05 -24.15 19.44
C ASP A 63 11.44 -22.82 19.89
N LEU A 64 11.92 -22.22 20.98
CA LEU A 64 11.46 -20.92 21.44
C LEU A 64 11.84 -19.83 20.44
N ARG A 65 13.06 -19.84 19.93
CA ARG A 65 13.51 -18.86 18.92
C ARG A 65 12.70 -18.95 17.63
N ALA A 66 12.46 -20.19 17.15
CA ALA A 66 11.63 -20.41 15.97
C ALA A 66 10.19 -19.96 16.18
N LEU A 67 9.63 -20.20 17.36
CA LEU A 67 8.29 -19.70 17.73
C LEU A 67 8.26 -18.17 17.67
N ILE A 68 9.13 -17.48 18.39
CA ILE A 68 9.14 -16.01 18.47
C ILE A 68 9.38 -15.40 17.09
N ALA A 69 10.38 -15.90 16.34
CA ALA A 69 10.65 -15.40 14.99
C ALA A 69 9.45 -15.63 14.04
N GLY A 70 8.70 -16.70 14.22
CA GLY A 70 7.54 -17.05 13.39
C GLY A 70 6.26 -16.28 13.71
N LEU A 71 6.12 -15.74 14.94
CA LEU A 71 4.86 -15.10 15.37
C LEU A 71 4.46 -13.90 14.52
N ASP A 72 5.40 -13.09 14.07
CA ASP A 72 5.14 -11.90 13.24
C ASP A 72 5.75 -11.99 11.83
N SER A 73 6.44 -13.07 11.53
CA SER A 73 7.01 -13.32 10.20
C SER A 73 5.94 -13.74 9.20
N GLY A 74 6.16 -13.37 7.93
CA GLY A 74 5.31 -13.76 6.83
C GLY A 74 4.59 -12.60 6.18
N GLU A 75 3.74 -12.95 5.22
CA GLU A 75 3.01 -12.00 4.40
C GLU A 75 1.63 -11.72 4.97
N ARG A 76 1.26 -10.45 5.00
CA ARG A 76 -0.07 -9.96 5.35
C ARG A 76 -0.55 -8.97 4.28
N ARG A 77 -1.85 -8.99 4.01
CA ARG A 77 -2.47 -8.14 3.00
C ARG A 77 -3.73 -7.51 3.55
N THR A 78 -3.94 -6.26 3.18
CA THR A 78 -5.21 -5.57 3.35
C THR A 78 -5.62 -4.90 2.05
N SER A 79 -6.89 -4.55 1.94
CA SER A 79 -7.39 -3.77 0.79
C SER A 79 -8.30 -2.68 1.31
N ASP A 80 -8.14 -1.50 0.77
CA ASP A 80 -8.96 -0.35 1.10
C ASP A 80 -9.37 0.42 -0.16
N THR A 81 -10.30 1.34 -0.01
CA THR A 81 -10.77 2.23 -1.07
C THR A 81 -10.46 3.67 -0.71
N GLY A 82 -10.06 4.44 -1.68
CA GLY A 82 -9.70 5.83 -1.49
C GLY A 82 -9.88 6.64 -2.77
N PHE A 83 -9.24 7.79 -2.80
CA PHE A 83 -9.18 8.64 -3.96
C PHE A 83 -7.77 9.17 -4.20
N ASN A 84 -7.49 9.51 -5.44
CA ASN A 84 -6.25 10.14 -5.87
C ASN A 84 -6.56 11.42 -6.63
N LEU A 85 -5.90 12.50 -6.27
CA LEU A 85 -5.83 13.73 -7.05
C LEU A 85 -4.61 13.65 -7.96
N HIS A 86 -4.77 14.06 -9.20
CA HIS A 86 -3.66 14.08 -10.14
C HIS A 86 -3.68 15.31 -11.02
N ALA A 87 -2.50 15.75 -11.42
CA ALA A 87 -2.32 16.80 -12.42
C ALA A 87 -1.08 16.50 -13.27
N GLY A 88 -1.11 16.88 -14.52
CA GLY A 88 -0.01 16.57 -15.42
C GLY A 88 -0.08 17.31 -16.73
N TYR A 89 0.89 17.00 -17.57
CA TYR A 89 0.97 17.48 -18.95
C TYR A 89 1.20 16.31 -19.89
N LEU A 90 0.42 16.26 -20.96
CA LEU A 90 0.57 15.28 -22.03
C LEU A 90 1.02 16.00 -23.31
N HIS A 91 1.95 15.38 -24.00
CA HIS A 91 2.45 15.78 -25.31
C HIS A 91 2.29 14.64 -26.29
N ALA A 92 1.77 14.91 -27.46
CA ALA A 92 1.56 13.92 -28.51
C ALA A 92 2.49 14.23 -29.71
N PRO A 93 3.75 13.76 -29.71
CA PRO A 93 4.65 13.94 -30.84
C PRO A 93 4.18 13.09 -32.03
N GLY A 94 3.53 13.74 -33.00
CA GLY A 94 2.91 13.07 -34.14
C GLY A 94 1.59 12.39 -33.79
N GLU A 95 1.15 11.48 -34.64
CA GLU A 95 -0.19 10.87 -34.52
C GLU A 95 -0.25 9.66 -33.58
N ARG A 96 0.89 9.03 -33.31
CA ARG A 96 0.94 7.72 -32.64
C ARG A 96 1.40 7.75 -31.19
N TRP A 97 2.32 8.62 -30.85
CA TRP A 97 2.96 8.62 -29.54
C TRP A 97 2.27 9.55 -28.54
N LEU A 98 2.31 9.16 -27.29
CA LEU A 98 1.89 9.97 -26.14
C LEU A 98 3.02 9.97 -25.12
N LEU A 99 3.47 11.15 -24.73
CA LEU A 99 4.45 11.36 -23.66
C LEU A 99 3.83 12.23 -22.60
N GLY A 100 4.21 12.06 -21.34
CA GLY A 100 3.68 12.91 -20.30
C GLY A 100 4.47 12.87 -19.01
N ILE A 101 4.10 13.80 -18.14
CA ILE A 101 4.53 13.87 -16.75
C ILE A 101 3.31 14.08 -15.89
N GLU A 102 3.24 13.39 -14.76
CA GLU A 102 2.09 13.45 -13.86
C GLU A 102 2.54 13.48 -12.40
N LEU A 103 1.93 14.37 -11.63
CA LEU A 103 1.97 14.43 -10.18
C LEU A 103 0.69 13.81 -9.65
N GLY A 104 0.79 12.92 -8.67
CA GLY A 104 -0.34 12.28 -8.00
C GLY A 104 -0.26 12.43 -6.48
N LEU A 105 -1.41 12.60 -5.84
CA LEU A 105 -1.56 12.66 -4.39
C LEU A 105 -2.68 11.70 -3.98
N ASP A 106 -2.32 10.61 -3.33
CA ASP A 106 -3.25 9.65 -2.75
C ASP A 106 -3.62 10.04 -1.33
N ASN A 107 -4.87 9.85 -0.97
CA ASN A 107 -5.30 10.06 0.40
C ASN A 107 -4.90 8.94 1.36
N GLY A 108 -4.35 7.82 0.87
CA GLY A 108 -3.90 6.69 1.68
C GLY A 108 -4.94 6.21 2.69
N GLY A 109 -4.49 5.55 3.74
CA GLY A 109 -5.32 5.08 4.84
C GLY A 109 -5.37 3.56 4.94
N GLU A 110 -4.47 2.90 4.23
CA GLU A 110 -4.35 1.44 4.30
C GLU A 110 -3.69 1.04 5.60
N ARG A 111 -4.41 0.26 6.41
CA ARG A 111 -3.94 -0.25 7.68
C ARG A 111 -3.93 -1.77 7.69
N ILE A 112 -2.79 -2.34 8.09
CA ILE A 112 -2.65 -3.76 8.41
C ILE A 112 -2.49 -3.89 9.92
N ASP A 113 -3.44 -4.55 10.56
CA ASP A 113 -3.31 -5.01 11.94
C ASP A 113 -2.91 -6.49 11.92
N ALA A 114 -1.79 -6.80 12.52
CA ALA A 114 -1.30 -8.15 12.69
C ALA A 114 -0.94 -8.37 14.16
N GLY A 115 -1.47 -9.43 14.73
CA GLY A 115 -1.16 -9.85 16.08
C GLY A 115 -1.46 -11.33 16.20
N LEU A 116 -0.63 -12.03 16.92
CA LEU A 116 -0.80 -13.45 17.21
C LEU A 116 -0.60 -13.70 18.70
N GLY A 117 -1.39 -14.61 19.22
CA GLY A 117 -1.24 -15.08 20.59
C GLY A 117 -2.51 -14.94 21.45
N PRO A 118 -2.42 -15.42 22.68
CA PRO A 118 -1.24 -16.01 23.30
C PRO A 118 -0.85 -17.38 22.72
N VAL A 119 0.45 -17.57 22.45
CA VAL A 119 1.02 -18.84 21.98
C VAL A 119 2.10 -19.29 22.96
N SER A 120 2.04 -20.57 23.37
CA SER A 120 2.98 -21.13 24.34
C SER A 120 4.03 -22.00 23.66
N PRO A 121 5.31 -21.93 24.07
CA PRO A 121 6.33 -22.90 23.65
C PRO A 121 5.99 -24.32 24.09
N ALA A 122 6.30 -25.31 23.27
CA ALA A 122 5.96 -26.71 23.52
C ALA A 122 6.51 -27.26 24.86
N GLY A 123 7.68 -26.78 25.31
CA GLY A 123 8.29 -27.19 26.58
C GLY A 123 7.81 -26.40 27.82
N PHE A 124 7.04 -25.30 27.63
CA PHE A 124 6.63 -24.41 28.72
C PHE A 124 5.19 -23.93 28.51
N PRO A 125 4.19 -24.80 28.71
CA PRO A 125 2.78 -24.47 28.43
C PRO A 125 2.19 -23.37 29.32
N SER A 126 2.81 -23.10 30.48
CA SER A 126 2.42 -21.99 31.37
C SER A 126 2.94 -20.63 30.94
N LEU A 127 3.92 -20.59 30.05
CA LEU A 127 4.48 -19.36 29.50
C LEU A 127 3.83 -19.09 28.15
N SER A 128 3.34 -17.89 27.92
CA SER A 128 2.73 -17.51 26.66
C SER A 128 3.26 -16.18 26.16
N TYR A 129 3.36 -16.07 24.84
CA TYR A 129 3.79 -14.85 24.13
C TYR A 129 2.67 -14.34 23.25
N THR A 130 2.58 -13.02 23.17
CA THR A 130 1.65 -12.31 22.31
C THR A 130 2.41 -11.25 21.53
N THR A 131 2.20 -11.22 20.22
CA THR A 131 2.72 -10.15 19.36
C THR A 131 1.61 -9.21 18.93
N GLN A 132 1.97 -7.95 18.74
CA GLN A 132 1.12 -6.93 18.12
C GLN A 132 1.96 -6.22 17.07
N ALA A 133 1.40 -6.04 15.89
CA ALA A 133 2.07 -5.30 14.85
C ALA A 133 1.04 -4.54 14.01
N THR A 134 1.33 -3.29 13.71
CA THR A 134 0.52 -2.48 12.81
C THR A 134 1.39 -1.88 11.73
N LEU A 135 0.82 -1.68 10.56
CA LEU A 135 1.41 -0.92 9.48
C LEU A 135 0.32 -0.01 8.91
N ASP A 136 0.54 1.28 8.95
CA ASP A 136 -0.30 2.29 8.32
C ASP A 136 0.49 2.95 7.19
N VAL A 137 -0.06 2.95 5.97
CA VAL A 137 0.42 3.74 4.84
C VAL A 137 -0.57 4.88 4.65
N GLU A 138 -0.16 6.08 5.00
CA GLU A 138 -1.05 7.24 4.97
C GLU A 138 -1.06 7.88 3.57
N ARG A 139 -0.61 9.10 3.43
CA ARG A 139 -0.61 9.82 2.15
C ARG A 139 0.59 9.43 1.29
N THR A 140 0.35 9.30 -0.01
CA THR A 140 1.43 9.05 -0.97
C THR A 140 1.46 10.14 -2.04
N LEU A 141 2.60 10.81 -2.16
CA LEU A 141 2.91 11.73 -3.24
C LEU A 141 3.71 11.00 -4.32
N SER A 142 3.34 11.12 -5.58
CA SER A 142 4.04 10.50 -6.69
C SER A 142 4.35 11.46 -7.83
N LEU A 143 5.49 11.27 -8.49
CA LEU A 143 5.89 11.95 -9.71
C LEU A 143 6.28 10.91 -10.74
N ARG A 144 5.59 10.87 -11.89
CA ARG A 144 5.73 9.82 -12.90
C ARG A 144 5.91 10.39 -14.29
N GLY A 145 6.75 9.75 -15.10
CA GLY A 145 6.77 9.88 -16.55
C GLY A 145 5.81 8.88 -17.18
N LEU A 146 5.14 9.29 -18.25
CA LEU A 146 4.21 8.47 -19.01
C LEU A 146 4.71 8.34 -20.45
N VAL A 147 4.64 7.13 -21.00
CA VAL A 147 4.89 6.85 -22.42
C VAL A 147 3.81 5.93 -22.94
N GLY A 148 3.22 6.27 -24.07
CA GLY A 148 2.09 5.53 -24.60
C GLY A 148 1.94 5.58 -26.11
N VAL A 149 0.95 4.84 -26.57
CA VAL A 149 0.53 4.81 -27.97
C VAL A 149 -0.95 5.18 -28.05
N ARG A 150 -1.26 6.01 -29.04
CA ARG A 150 -2.63 6.41 -29.38
C ARG A 150 -3.23 5.42 -30.37
N PHE A 151 -4.51 5.12 -30.21
CA PHE A 151 -5.29 4.39 -31.22
C PHE A 151 -6.57 5.17 -31.51
N GLY A 152 -6.71 5.48 -32.75
CA GLY A 152 -7.70 6.45 -33.18
C GLY A 152 -7.37 7.84 -32.61
N GLU A 153 -8.38 8.68 -32.59
CA GLU A 153 -8.23 10.09 -32.18
C GLU A 153 -8.40 10.32 -30.69
N SER A 154 -9.05 9.38 -29.98
CA SER A 154 -9.55 9.59 -28.62
C SER A 154 -8.98 8.67 -27.55
N GLN A 155 -8.21 7.64 -27.92
CA GLN A 155 -7.76 6.64 -26.97
C GLN A 155 -6.26 6.49 -26.94
N ALA A 156 -5.71 6.16 -25.77
CA ALA A 156 -4.31 5.82 -25.62
C ALA A 156 -4.12 4.73 -24.55
N LEU A 157 -3.18 3.83 -24.79
CA LEU A 157 -2.58 2.98 -23.76
C LEU A 157 -1.22 3.55 -23.39
N TYR A 158 -0.88 3.53 -22.12
CA TYR A 158 0.41 4.04 -21.66
C TYR A 158 0.98 3.19 -20.53
N ALA A 159 2.30 3.20 -20.43
CA ALA A 159 3.04 2.79 -19.27
C ALA A 159 3.51 4.04 -18.51
N SER A 160 3.63 3.92 -17.20
CA SER A 160 4.16 4.97 -16.35
C SER A 160 5.25 4.43 -15.43
N VAL A 161 6.23 5.27 -15.12
CA VAL A 161 7.28 4.97 -14.14
C VAL A 161 7.71 6.26 -13.46
N GLY A 162 8.01 6.17 -12.17
CA GLY A 162 8.42 7.34 -11.40
C GLY A 162 8.71 7.02 -9.94
N ALA A 163 8.85 8.08 -9.15
CA ALA A 163 9.09 7.98 -7.72
C ALA A 163 7.79 8.25 -6.95
N ALA A 164 7.61 7.52 -5.85
CA ALA A 164 6.58 7.77 -4.86
C ALA A 164 7.20 7.99 -3.49
N ARG A 165 6.56 8.83 -2.67
CA ARG A 165 6.91 9.04 -1.26
C ARG A 165 5.65 8.94 -0.43
N ALA A 166 5.67 8.03 0.54
CA ALA A 166 4.55 7.76 1.44
C ALA A 166 4.92 8.08 2.88
N ASP A 167 3.93 8.51 3.66
CA ASP A 167 3.99 8.58 5.10
C ASP A 167 3.67 7.19 5.65
N VAL A 168 4.58 6.63 6.44
CA VAL A 168 4.47 5.25 6.95
C VAL A 168 4.64 5.25 8.45
N VAL A 169 3.68 4.66 9.14
CA VAL A 169 3.74 4.38 10.58
C VAL A 169 3.66 2.88 10.79
N ALA A 170 4.68 2.32 11.42
CA ALA A 170 4.70 0.91 11.78
C ALA A 170 4.98 0.72 13.26
N THR A 171 4.27 -0.20 13.90
CA THR A 171 4.51 -0.57 15.30
C THR A 171 4.70 -2.07 15.42
N THR A 172 5.54 -2.48 16.36
CA THR A 172 5.74 -3.87 16.73
C THR A 172 5.73 -3.99 18.24
N GLY A 173 5.29 -5.12 18.77
CA GLY A 173 5.29 -5.41 20.19
C GLY A 173 5.37 -6.90 20.47
N LEU A 174 6.11 -7.27 21.51
CA LEU A 174 6.21 -8.63 22.02
C LEU A 174 6.05 -8.61 23.53
N THR A 175 5.06 -9.34 24.04
CA THR A 175 4.79 -9.44 25.46
C THR A 175 4.66 -10.90 25.88
N SER A 176 4.94 -11.21 27.16
CA SER A 176 4.67 -12.52 27.73
C SER A 176 3.92 -12.39 29.07
N ASN A 177 3.20 -13.44 29.45
CA ASN A 177 2.61 -13.53 30.77
C ASN A 177 3.64 -13.67 31.90
N GLY A 178 4.93 -13.86 31.60
CA GLY A 178 6.06 -13.82 32.53
C GLY A 178 6.60 -12.42 32.78
N GLY A 179 5.95 -11.37 32.27
CA GLY A 179 6.33 -9.97 32.51
C GLY A 179 7.34 -9.41 31.48
N TYR A 180 7.72 -10.18 30.46
CA TYR A 180 8.50 -9.64 29.35
C TYR A 180 7.63 -8.73 28.49
N ALA A 181 8.09 -7.52 28.23
CA ALA A 181 7.36 -6.56 27.42
C ALA A 181 8.30 -5.63 26.65
N LYS A 182 8.18 -5.63 25.34
CA LYS A 182 8.94 -4.76 24.44
C LYS A 182 8.04 -4.22 23.33
N ALA A 183 8.36 -3.03 22.86
CA ALA A 183 7.68 -2.42 21.71
C ALA A 183 8.65 -1.60 20.88
N GLY A 184 8.34 -1.46 19.62
CA GLY A 184 9.05 -0.63 18.67
C GLY A 184 8.09 0.17 17.80
N ARG A 185 8.54 1.32 17.30
CA ARG A 185 7.78 2.19 16.42
C ARG A 185 8.72 2.80 15.36
N PHE A 186 8.24 2.78 14.15
CA PHE A 186 8.75 3.61 13.07
C PHE A 186 7.65 4.62 12.71
N ASP A 187 8.06 5.88 12.56
CA ASP A 187 7.17 6.96 12.13
C ASP A 187 7.98 7.87 11.21
N GLY A 188 7.64 7.89 9.93
CA GLY A 188 8.45 8.61 8.96
C GLY A 188 8.03 8.38 7.52
N HIS A 189 8.86 8.86 6.61
CA HIS A 189 8.61 8.76 5.19
C HIS A 189 9.39 7.61 4.56
N ARG A 190 8.77 6.94 3.57
CA ARG A 190 9.45 6.01 2.67
C ARG A 190 9.30 6.50 1.24
N SER A 191 10.38 6.37 0.49
CA SER A 191 10.38 6.69 -0.94
C SER A 191 10.71 5.43 -1.72
N GLY A 192 10.04 5.26 -2.84
CA GLY A 192 10.18 4.07 -3.65
C GLY A 192 9.87 4.28 -5.11
N LEU A 193 9.95 3.20 -5.86
CA LEU A 193 9.63 3.16 -7.29
C LEU A 193 8.13 2.86 -7.48
N GLN A 194 7.47 3.67 -8.29
CA GLN A 194 6.11 3.40 -8.74
C GLN A 194 6.09 3.20 -10.25
N TRP A 195 5.41 2.16 -10.71
CA TRP A 195 5.22 1.89 -12.13
C TRP A 195 3.82 1.34 -12.39
N GLY A 196 3.36 1.43 -13.63
CA GLY A 196 2.05 0.94 -13.96
C GLY A 196 1.69 1.05 -15.42
N LEU A 197 0.47 0.60 -15.70
CA LEU A 197 -0.14 0.60 -17.02
C LEU A 197 -1.50 1.30 -16.93
N GLY A 198 -1.82 2.07 -17.94
CA GLY A 198 -3.08 2.79 -17.98
C GLY A 198 -3.67 2.90 -19.38
N TRP A 199 -4.95 3.13 -19.37
CA TRP A 199 -5.76 3.46 -20.54
C TRP A 199 -6.43 4.79 -20.30
N ARG A 200 -6.45 5.64 -21.33
CA ARG A 200 -7.10 6.93 -21.31
C ARG A 200 -8.00 7.06 -22.54
N TRP A 201 -9.20 7.59 -22.32
CA TRP A 201 -10.19 7.85 -23.34
C TRP A 201 -10.69 9.28 -23.24
N ALA A 202 -10.45 10.10 -24.27
CA ALA A 202 -11.03 11.42 -24.39
C ALA A 202 -12.53 11.31 -24.72
N LEU A 203 -13.37 11.72 -23.80
CA LEU A 203 -14.83 11.73 -23.95
C LEU A 203 -15.28 12.98 -24.71
N SER A 204 -14.53 14.07 -24.59
CA SER A 204 -14.75 15.34 -25.28
C SER A 204 -13.44 16.11 -25.37
N GLU A 205 -13.46 17.30 -25.91
CA GLU A 205 -12.30 18.20 -25.97
C GLU A 205 -11.70 18.49 -24.58
N ARG A 206 -12.51 18.46 -23.53
CA ARG A 206 -12.08 18.81 -22.17
C ARG A 206 -12.04 17.63 -21.22
N TRP A 207 -12.84 16.61 -21.43
CA TRP A 207 -13.00 15.52 -20.48
C TRP A 207 -12.38 14.23 -20.97
N SER A 208 -11.65 13.55 -20.11
CA SER A 208 -11.14 12.20 -20.36
C SER A 208 -11.40 11.27 -19.19
N LEU A 209 -11.76 10.04 -19.50
CA LEU A 209 -11.81 8.92 -18.57
C LEU A 209 -10.45 8.23 -18.56
N ARG A 210 -10.03 7.73 -17.40
CA ARG A 210 -8.86 6.87 -17.31
C ARG A 210 -9.10 5.67 -16.43
N ALA A 211 -8.42 4.57 -16.74
CA ALA A 211 -8.26 3.41 -15.88
C ALA A 211 -6.77 3.09 -15.80
N GLU A 212 -6.26 2.79 -14.60
CA GLU A 212 -4.84 2.63 -14.35
C GLU A 212 -4.61 1.54 -13.30
N TRP A 213 -3.63 0.69 -13.53
CA TRP A 213 -3.07 -0.22 -12.55
C TRP A 213 -1.66 0.23 -12.19
N LEU A 214 -1.36 0.32 -10.90
CA LEU A 214 -0.08 0.78 -10.37
C LEU A 214 0.47 -0.20 -9.34
N GLN A 215 1.78 -0.33 -9.31
CA GLN A 215 2.53 -0.99 -8.26
C GLN A 215 3.58 -0.02 -7.72
N THR A 216 3.68 0.05 -6.39
CA THR A 216 4.69 0.87 -5.71
C THR A 216 5.43 -0.01 -4.73
N ASP A 217 6.75 0.00 -4.81
CA ASP A 217 7.67 -0.60 -3.86
C ASP A 217 8.23 0.53 -2.99
N LEU A 218 7.90 0.53 -1.70
CA LEU A 218 8.34 1.53 -0.73
C LEU A 218 9.60 1.11 0.04
N GLY A 219 10.13 -0.08 -0.27
CA GLY A 219 11.29 -0.66 0.39
C GLY A 219 11.05 -1.06 1.85
N ASP A 220 12.14 -1.23 2.57
CA ASP A 220 12.13 -1.79 3.93
C ASP A 220 11.96 -0.73 5.02
N VAL A 221 11.19 -1.08 6.04
CA VAL A 221 11.16 -0.41 7.36
C VAL A 221 11.85 -1.31 8.38
N ALA A 222 12.87 -0.80 9.06
CA ALA A 222 13.57 -1.51 10.13
C ALA A 222 13.12 -0.98 11.51
N ILE A 223 12.75 -1.89 12.41
CA ILE A 223 12.34 -1.56 13.79
C ILE A 223 13.10 -2.47 14.74
N GLU A 224 13.69 -1.88 15.78
CA GLU A 224 14.24 -2.61 16.92
C GLU A 224 13.36 -2.31 18.14
N ASN A 225 12.91 -3.37 18.83
CA ASN A 225 12.06 -3.22 20.00
C ASN A 225 12.88 -2.82 21.23
N ALA A 226 12.37 -1.83 21.95
CA ALA A 226 12.88 -1.41 23.27
C ALA A 226 12.02 -1.98 24.40
N TYR A 227 12.64 -2.19 25.57
CA TYR A 227 11.91 -2.61 26.76
C TYR A 227 10.92 -1.55 27.22
N LEU A 228 9.73 -2.01 27.55
CA LEU A 228 8.73 -1.17 28.21
C LEU A 228 9.00 -1.08 29.71
N PRO A 229 8.57 0.00 30.38
CA PRO A 229 8.68 0.15 31.84
C PRO A 229 8.03 -1.03 32.56
N GLY A 230 8.75 -1.60 33.52
CA GLY A 230 8.30 -2.77 34.28
C GLY A 230 8.52 -4.13 33.60
N SER A 231 9.15 -4.14 32.42
CA SER A 231 9.55 -5.40 31.78
C SER A 231 10.51 -6.18 32.66
N THR A 232 10.35 -7.51 32.67
CA THR A 232 11.30 -8.45 33.24
C THR A 232 12.33 -8.92 32.18
N PHE A 233 13.40 -9.59 32.62
CA PHE A 233 14.43 -10.17 31.73
C PHE A 233 15.16 -9.12 30.87
N VAL A 234 15.54 -8.00 31.51
CA VAL A 234 16.23 -6.89 30.82
C VAL A 234 17.74 -7.11 30.70
N ASP A 235 18.31 -7.97 31.55
CA ASP A 235 19.75 -8.31 31.56
C ASP A 235 19.91 -9.84 31.69
N PRO A 236 20.61 -10.53 30.78
CA PRO A 236 21.17 -10.00 29.53
C PRO A 236 20.09 -9.56 28.53
N ALA A 237 20.42 -8.59 27.69
CA ALA A 237 19.43 -8.00 26.79
C ALA A 237 19.02 -8.95 25.65
N TYR A 238 17.72 -9.08 25.45
CA TYR A 238 17.11 -9.73 24.31
C TYR A 238 16.87 -8.68 23.20
N ILE A 239 17.23 -8.97 21.96
CA ILE A 239 17.16 -8.02 20.85
C ILE A 239 16.31 -8.63 19.73
N GLU A 240 15.18 -8.00 19.42
CA GLU A 240 14.34 -8.31 18.27
C GLU A 240 14.45 -7.18 17.24
N ARG A 241 14.82 -7.55 16.01
CA ARG A 241 14.82 -6.66 14.86
C ARG A 241 13.82 -7.14 13.84
N TYR A 242 12.97 -6.24 13.45
CA TYR A 242 11.95 -6.45 12.42
C TYR A 242 12.33 -5.70 11.16
N ARG A 243 12.36 -6.40 10.05
CA ARG A 243 12.46 -5.80 8.71
C ARG A 243 11.11 -6.02 8.04
N ILE A 244 10.46 -4.93 7.67
CA ILE A 244 9.12 -4.91 7.11
C ILE A 244 9.24 -4.36 5.69
N ASP A 245 9.04 -5.19 4.71
CA ASP A 245 8.95 -4.81 3.30
C ASP A 245 7.52 -4.39 2.97
N VAL A 246 7.35 -3.26 2.27
CA VAL A 246 6.06 -2.63 2.02
C VAL A 246 5.84 -2.42 0.53
N GLU A 247 4.91 -3.18 -0.03
CA GLU A 247 4.43 -3.00 -1.41
C GLU A 247 2.98 -2.55 -1.44
N THR A 248 2.64 -1.70 -2.40
CA THR A 248 1.25 -1.33 -2.67
C THR A 248 0.88 -1.60 -4.12
N ARG A 249 -0.33 -2.10 -4.34
CA ARG A 249 -0.94 -2.28 -5.66
C ARG A 249 -2.27 -1.54 -5.71
N GLN A 250 -2.48 -0.78 -6.75
CA GLN A 250 -3.65 0.10 -6.87
C GLN A 250 -4.31 -0.08 -8.22
N LEU A 251 -5.63 -0.14 -8.20
CA LEU A 251 -6.48 -0.02 -9.38
C LEU A 251 -7.24 1.30 -9.27
N ARG A 252 -7.13 2.16 -10.27
CA ARG A 252 -7.73 3.49 -10.32
C ARG A 252 -8.64 3.65 -11.51
N VAL A 253 -9.76 4.33 -11.30
CA VAL A 253 -10.65 4.77 -12.37
C VAL A 253 -11.07 6.21 -12.06
N GLY A 254 -10.93 7.10 -13.03
CA GLY A 254 -11.21 8.50 -12.77
C GLY A 254 -11.43 9.34 -14.00
N LEU A 255 -11.74 10.60 -13.72
CA LEU A 255 -12.00 11.64 -14.71
C LEU A 255 -10.94 12.74 -14.60
N SER A 256 -10.53 13.23 -15.76
CA SER A 256 -9.65 14.39 -15.85
C SER A 256 -10.29 15.46 -16.72
N VAL A 257 -10.05 16.70 -16.36
CA VAL A 257 -10.37 17.88 -17.17
C VAL A 257 -9.09 18.46 -17.74
N ARG A 258 -9.13 18.82 -19.00
CA ARG A 258 -8.04 19.50 -19.74
C ARG A 258 -8.34 21.00 -19.86
N PHE A 259 -7.31 21.81 -19.82
CA PHE A 259 -7.37 23.27 -19.92
C PHE A 259 -6.17 23.86 -20.68
#